data_8bcd46191081a9198a14f9193b341312
#
_entry.id   8bcd46191081a9198a14f9193b341312
#
_cell.length_a   1.000
_cell.length_b   1.000
_cell.length_c   1.000
_cell.angle_alpha   90.00
_cell.angle_beta   90.00
_cell.angle_gamma   90.00
#
_symmetry.space_group_name_H-M   'P 1'
#
loop_
_entity.id
_entity.type
_entity.pdbx_description
1 polymer ?
#
loop_
_entity_poly.entity_id
_entity_poly.type
_entity_poly.pdbx_seq_one_letter_code
_entity_poly.pdbx_strand_id
1 'polypeptide(L)'
;MKGKKILCGLTCAALLAAPGAVLADAPDVNLIVNQAHVYGDESTGYPYVNDQYRTMLPLRIINDTLGYDTEWQKDGQIRITDKDQKVDVTLKIGSTDYIANGEAGKFETAPTTKNNRTYLPARDFSEIYGAIYWEKDSNTVWVSQTDQVDYQMVGKKLMRSDGKAIVEVAVPEGYEIFNDNLGDPILSEREINGVQYLVIACNSDLTKPVSLFRDNGKALEYVTDVYSAASFYVDDNVVYHTDGLGNDGPSYEVHPNRLYVTSLGESGETKVYELDFRVNNCTLDMKDGKLIATDPKGVEHVIDGIGR
;
A
#
# COMPACT_ATOMS: atom_id res chain seq x y z
N MET A 1 -84.75 5.01 -16.75
CA MET A 1 -83.79 4.93 -15.67
C MET A 1 -82.45 5.42 -16.16
N LYS A 2 -81.94 6.46 -15.56
CA LYS A 2 -80.77 7.28 -16.06
C LYS A 2 -79.51 6.64 -15.59
N GLY A 3 -78.62 6.18 -16.52
CA GLY A 3 -77.30 5.72 -16.23
C GLY A 3 -76.30 6.90 -16.19
N LYS A 4 -75.64 7.13 -15.04
CA LYS A 4 -74.58 8.10 -14.87
C LYS A 4 -73.26 7.57 -15.47
N LYS A 5 -72.72 8.33 -16.44
CA LYS A 5 -71.36 8.13 -16.95
C LYS A 5 -70.37 8.71 -15.97
N ILE A 6 -69.46 7.92 -15.43
CA ILE A 6 -68.32 8.35 -14.65
C ILE A 6 -67.18 8.65 -15.61
N LEU A 7 -66.75 9.91 -15.63
CA LEU A 7 -65.63 10.40 -16.39
C LEU A 7 -64.34 10.12 -15.59
N CYS A 8 -63.54 9.23 -16.04
CA CYS A 8 -62.24 8.90 -15.44
C CYS A 8 -61.21 9.90 -16.00
N GLY A 9 -60.81 10.86 -15.16
CA GLY A 9 -59.78 11.79 -15.54
C GLY A 9 -58.40 11.11 -15.48
N LEU A 10 -57.73 11.10 -16.64
CA LEU A 10 -56.31 10.73 -16.73
C LEU A 10 -55.46 11.89 -16.22
N THR A 11 -54.93 11.79 -15.01
CA THR A 11 -53.86 12.67 -14.57
C THR A 11 -52.54 12.18 -15.15
N CYS A 12 -52.07 12.89 -16.15
CA CYS A 12 -50.72 12.71 -16.69
C CYS A 12 -49.69 13.20 -15.65
N ALA A 13 -49.08 12.28 -14.91
CA ALA A 13 -47.93 12.60 -14.07
C ALA A 13 -46.72 12.83 -15.01
N ALA A 14 -46.34 14.11 -15.15
CA ALA A 14 -45.09 14.44 -15.79
C ALA A 14 -43.95 13.94 -14.89
N LEU A 15 -43.26 12.87 -15.31
CA LEU A 15 -41.96 12.51 -14.75
C LEU A 15 -40.99 13.63 -15.15
N LEU A 16 -40.61 14.46 -14.18
CA LEU A 16 -39.44 15.28 -14.26
C LEU A 16 -38.25 14.32 -14.25
N ALA A 17 -37.67 14.09 -15.44
CA ALA A 17 -36.37 13.45 -15.55
C ALA A 17 -35.37 14.37 -14.85
N ALA A 18 -34.89 13.99 -13.68
CA ALA A 18 -33.71 14.58 -13.08
C ALA A 18 -32.58 14.48 -14.12
N PRO A 19 -31.79 15.55 -14.33
CA PRO A 19 -30.59 15.44 -15.15
C PRO A 19 -29.76 14.30 -14.54
N GLY A 20 -29.53 13.25 -15.34
CA GLY A 20 -28.70 12.12 -14.93
C GLY A 20 -27.35 12.70 -14.46
N ALA A 21 -26.98 12.39 -13.24
CA ALA A 21 -25.62 12.58 -12.81
C ALA A 21 -24.75 11.85 -13.82
N VAL A 22 -24.00 12.57 -14.61
CA VAL A 22 -22.91 12.00 -15.42
C VAL A 22 -21.96 11.47 -14.38
N LEU A 23 -21.97 10.14 -14.20
CA LEU A 23 -20.92 9.46 -13.45
C LEU A 23 -19.64 9.86 -14.17
N ALA A 24 -18.78 10.60 -13.51
CA ALA A 24 -17.44 10.84 -14.00
C ALA A 24 -16.88 9.47 -14.37
N ASP A 25 -16.46 9.30 -15.62
CA ASP A 25 -15.77 8.08 -16.02
C ASP A 25 -14.64 7.84 -15.02
N ALA A 26 -14.56 6.60 -14.51
CA ALA A 26 -13.46 6.21 -13.65
C ALA A 26 -12.15 6.57 -14.37
N PRO A 27 -11.13 7.07 -13.67
CA PRO A 27 -9.87 7.41 -14.32
C PRO A 27 -9.35 6.21 -15.10
N ASP A 28 -8.97 6.42 -16.36
CA ASP A 28 -8.41 5.38 -17.22
C ASP A 28 -7.15 4.74 -16.60
N VAL A 29 -6.56 5.38 -15.60
CA VAL A 29 -5.32 4.99 -14.94
C VAL A 29 -5.46 5.17 -13.43
N ASN A 30 -5.20 4.11 -12.68
CA ASN A 30 -5.06 4.16 -11.22
C ASN A 30 -3.66 4.63 -10.84
N LEU A 31 -3.55 5.39 -9.73
CA LEU A 31 -2.29 5.92 -9.25
C LEU A 31 -2.09 5.54 -7.78
N ILE A 32 -0.93 4.96 -7.49
CA ILE A 32 -0.45 4.72 -6.13
C ILE A 32 0.84 5.52 -5.95
N VAL A 33 0.96 6.28 -4.87
CA VAL A 33 2.17 7.03 -4.53
C VAL A 33 2.61 6.59 -3.14
N ASN A 34 3.79 6.01 -3.05
CA ASN A 34 4.22 5.22 -1.90
C ASN A 34 3.16 4.13 -1.60
N GLN A 35 2.52 4.13 -0.45
CA GLN A 35 1.46 3.18 -0.07
C GLN A 35 0.04 3.75 -0.22
N ALA A 36 -0.10 4.98 -0.72
CA ALA A 36 -1.39 5.65 -0.81
C ALA A 36 -2.01 5.55 -2.20
N HIS A 37 -3.26 5.09 -2.28
CA HIS A 37 -4.07 5.27 -3.47
C HIS A 37 -4.41 6.76 -3.63
N VAL A 38 -4.05 7.34 -4.75
CA VAL A 38 -4.21 8.76 -5.03
C VAL A 38 -5.23 8.96 -6.13
N TYR A 39 -6.28 9.73 -5.82
CA TYR A 39 -7.36 10.00 -6.73
C TYR A 39 -7.27 11.44 -7.24
N GLY A 40 -7.26 11.59 -8.56
CA GLY A 40 -7.38 12.90 -9.19
C GLY A 40 -8.78 13.48 -9.04
N ASP A 41 -8.87 14.78 -9.20
CA ASP A 41 -10.13 15.53 -9.27
C ASP A 41 -10.06 16.63 -10.35
N GLU A 42 -11.12 17.43 -10.49
CA GLU A 42 -11.15 18.54 -11.43
C GLU A 42 -10.09 19.61 -11.15
N SER A 43 -9.61 19.72 -9.91
CA SER A 43 -8.59 20.71 -9.52
C SER A 43 -7.17 20.23 -9.77
N THR A 44 -6.90 18.96 -9.53
CA THR A 44 -5.57 18.34 -9.67
C THR A 44 -5.36 17.67 -11.02
N GLY A 45 -6.44 17.23 -11.67
CA GLY A 45 -6.41 16.45 -12.90
C GLY A 45 -6.40 14.95 -12.65
N TYR A 46 -6.70 14.19 -13.71
CA TYR A 46 -6.71 12.73 -13.69
C TYR A 46 -5.55 12.18 -14.52
N PRO A 47 -4.86 11.12 -14.11
CA PRO A 47 -3.94 10.42 -14.99
C PRO A 47 -4.66 9.97 -16.27
N TYR A 48 -3.98 9.96 -17.39
CA TYR A 48 -4.57 9.51 -18.67
C TYR A 48 -3.49 8.97 -19.63
N VAL A 49 -3.92 8.21 -20.63
CA VAL A 49 -3.06 7.79 -21.73
C VAL A 49 -3.23 8.75 -22.90
N ASN A 50 -2.14 9.31 -23.42
CA ASN A 50 -2.17 10.21 -24.56
C ASN A 50 -2.21 9.46 -25.90
N ASP A 51 -2.36 10.22 -27.03
CA ASP A 51 -2.44 9.67 -28.38
C ASP A 51 -1.16 8.93 -28.84
N GLN A 52 -0.07 9.09 -28.10
CA GLN A 52 1.19 8.39 -28.33
C GLN A 52 1.35 7.15 -27.42
N TYR A 53 0.27 6.71 -26.76
CA TYR A 53 0.25 5.61 -25.81
C TYR A 53 1.22 5.81 -24.63
N ARG A 54 1.37 7.06 -24.17
CA ARG A 54 2.13 7.42 -22.98
C ARG A 54 1.17 7.72 -21.84
N THR A 55 1.42 7.10 -20.70
CA THR A 55 0.69 7.42 -19.47
C THR A 55 1.18 8.77 -18.95
N MET A 56 0.27 9.69 -18.81
CA MET A 56 0.51 11.06 -18.39
C MET A 56 -0.01 11.24 -16.97
N LEU A 57 0.87 11.62 -16.06
CA LEU A 57 0.56 11.80 -14.65
C LEU A 57 0.47 13.30 -14.31
N PRO A 58 -0.56 13.74 -13.56
CA PRO A 58 -0.67 15.13 -13.15
C PRO A 58 0.39 15.48 -12.11
N LEU A 59 1.24 16.44 -12.46
CA LEU A 59 2.43 16.80 -11.66
C LEU A 59 2.07 17.23 -10.24
N ARG A 60 1.03 18.05 -10.10
CA ARG A 60 0.63 18.61 -8.80
C ARG A 60 0.26 17.53 -7.79
N ILE A 61 -0.59 16.59 -8.17
CA ILE A 61 -1.09 15.58 -7.23
C ILE A 61 0.05 14.69 -6.69
N ILE A 62 1.05 14.41 -7.53
CA ILE A 62 2.21 13.61 -7.10
C ILE A 62 3.10 14.43 -6.17
N ASN A 63 3.39 15.68 -6.55
CA ASN A 63 4.23 16.55 -5.73
C ASN A 63 3.61 16.82 -4.37
N ASP A 64 2.30 17.12 -4.32
CA ASP A 64 1.58 17.33 -3.07
C ASP A 64 1.61 16.07 -2.17
N THR A 65 1.45 14.88 -2.78
CA THR A 65 1.48 13.61 -2.03
C THR A 65 2.88 13.29 -1.51
N LEU A 66 3.93 13.61 -2.27
CA LEU A 66 5.32 13.42 -1.87
C LEU A 66 5.85 14.55 -0.97
N GLY A 67 5.06 15.60 -0.77
CA GLY A 67 5.45 16.76 0.05
C GLY A 67 6.47 17.67 -0.61
N TYR A 68 6.45 17.73 -1.97
CA TYR A 68 7.29 18.64 -2.74
C TYR A 68 6.63 19.97 -2.98
N ASP A 69 7.40 21.05 -2.87
CA ASP A 69 7.00 22.38 -3.29
C ASP A 69 7.15 22.53 -4.80
N THR A 70 6.15 23.12 -5.45
CA THR A 70 6.13 23.36 -6.90
C THR A 70 5.91 24.82 -7.22
N GLU A 71 6.86 25.45 -7.89
CA GLU A 71 6.80 26.84 -8.31
C GLU A 71 6.63 26.93 -9.85
N TRP A 72 5.51 27.51 -10.31
CA TRP A 72 5.27 27.78 -11.73
C TRP A 72 5.70 29.21 -12.09
N GLN A 73 6.61 29.33 -13.05
CA GLN A 73 7.12 30.58 -13.55
C GLN A 73 6.39 31.03 -14.84
N LYS A 74 6.44 32.33 -15.13
CA LYS A 74 5.65 32.91 -16.24
C LYS A 74 6.06 32.46 -17.64
N ASP A 75 7.28 31.97 -17.81
CA ASP A 75 7.84 31.47 -19.07
C ASP A 75 7.59 29.98 -19.32
N GLY A 76 6.78 29.34 -18.48
CA GLY A 76 6.48 27.93 -18.53
C GLY A 76 7.53 27.04 -17.86
N GLN A 77 8.47 27.63 -17.15
CA GLN A 77 9.37 26.88 -16.27
C GLN A 77 8.64 26.45 -15.00
N ILE A 78 9.04 25.30 -14.49
CA ILE A 78 8.53 24.71 -13.26
C ILE A 78 9.74 24.30 -12.43
N ARG A 79 9.80 24.77 -11.21
CA ARG A 79 10.79 24.32 -10.22
C ARG A 79 10.12 23.48 -9.16
N ILE A 80 10.72 22.34 -8.84
CA ILE A 80 10.26 21.36 -7.86
C ILE A 80 11.36 21.17 -6.83
N THR A 81 11.03 21.33 -5.57
CA THR A 81 11.99 21.19 -4.46
C THR A 81 11.35 20.42 -3.31
N ASP A 82 12.16 19.65 -2.58
CA ASP A 82 11.77 19.10 -1.29
C ASP A 82 12.19 20.01 -0.14
N LYS A 83 11.66 19.77 1.06
CA LYS A 83 11.94 20.58 2.26
C LYS A 83 13.42 20.53 2.67
N ASP A 84 14.09 19.42 2.39
CA ASP A 84 15.48 19.18 2.75
C ASP A 84 16.46 19.62 1.64
N GLN A 85 15.93 20.12 0.51
CA GLN A 85 16.69 20.52 -0.69
C GLN A 85 17.54 19.38 -1.30
N LYS A 86 17.14 18.15 -1.07
CA LYS A 86 17.74 16.97 -1.72
C LYS A 86 17.25 16.81 -3.16
N VAL A 87 16.07 17.38 -3.44
CA VAL A 87 15.45 17.44 -4.76
C VAL A 87 15.37 18.90 -5.18
N ASP A 88 16.01 19.24 -6.28
CA ASP A 88 15.89 20.55 -6.96
C ASP A 88 15.83 20.29 -8.46
N VAL A 89 14.62 20.30 -9.01
CA VAL A 89 14.37 20.00 -10.42
C VAL A 89 13.78 21.23 -11.10
N THR A 90 14.38 21.60 -12.23
CA THR A 90 13.82 22.63 -13.13
C THR A 90 13.50 21.98 -14.46
N LEU A 91 12.27 22.10 -14.88
CA LEU A 91 11.76 21.63 -16.17
C LEU A 91 10.94 22.73 -16.85
N LYS A 92 10.61 22.55 -18.14
CA LYS A 92 9.81 23.51 -18.91
C LYS A 92 8.75 22.80 -19.72
N ILE A 93 7.52 23.33 -19.67
CA ILE A 93 6.40 22.83 -20.50
C ILE A 93 6.79 22.93 -21.97
N GLY A 94 6.63 21.84 -22.71
CA GLY A 94 6.97 21.74 -24.13
C GLY A 94 8.45 21.53 -24.43
N SER A 95 9.34 21.45 -23.43
CA SER A 95 10.75 21.07 -23.59
C SER A 95 11.02 19.69 -23.01
N THR A 96 11.84 18.90 -23.66
CA THR A 96 12.34 17.65 -23.11
C THR A 96 13.52 17.83 -22.16
N ASP A 97 14.17 19.01 -22.19
CA ASP A 97 15.34 19.25 -21.34
C ASP A 97 14.90 19.58 -19.90
N TYR A 98 15.60 19.05 -18.92
CA TYR A 98 15.45 19.37 -17.52
C TYR A 98 16.81 19.47 -16.82
N ILE A 99 16.82 20.05 -15.63
CA ILE A 99 17.95 20.05 -14.72
C ILE A 99 17.49 19.42 -13.40
N ALA A 100 18.15 18.39 -12.92
CA ALA A 100 17.87 17.75 -11.64
C ALA A 100 19.15 17.78 -10.77
N ASN A 101 19.06 18.41 -9.61
CA ASN A 101 20.19 18.53 -8.66
C ASN A 101 21.47 19.09 -9.31
N GLY A 102 21.32 20.00 -10.28
CA GLY A 102 22.41 20.62 -11.03
C GLY A 102 22.91 19.83 -12.24
N GLU A 103 22.38 18.62 -12.49
CA GLU A 103 22.71 17.80 -13.63
C GLU A 103 21.65 17.96 -14.73
N ALA A 104 22.11 18.14 -15.98
CA ALA A 104 21.22 18.23 -17.13
C ALA A 104 20.77 16.82 -17.58
N GLY A 105 19.47 16.68 -17.79
CA GLY A 105 18.84 15.47 -18.30
C GLY A 105 17.88 15.73 -19.44
N LYS A 106 17.30 14.67 -19.97
CA LYS A 106 16.36 14.75 -21.08
C LYS A 106 15.25 13.71 -20.96
N PHE A 107 14.01 14.18 -20.96
CA PHE A 107 12.82 13.34 -21.01
C PHE A 107 12.63 12.71 -22.39
N GLU A 108 12.01 11.57 -22.46
CA GLU A 108 11.55 10.99 -23.74
C GLU A 108 10.44 11.84 -24.38
N THR A 109 9.57 12.42 -23.56
CA THR A 109 8.42 13.22 -24.00
C THR A 109 8.32 14.48 -23.16
N ALA A 110 8.09 15.62 -23.80
CA ALA A 110 7.99 16.88 -23.11
C ALA A 110 6.78 16.94 -22.17
N PRO A 111 6.91 17.59 -20.98
CA PRO A 111 5.78 17.94 -20.15
C PRO A 111 4.72 18.73 -20.93
N THR A 112 3.46 18.46 -20.69
CA THR A 112 2.35 19.08 -21.42
C THR A 112 1.34 19.72 -20.47
N THR A 113 0.45 20.54 -21.04
CA THR A 113 -0.69 21.10 -20.30
C THR A 113 -1.99 20.59 -20.93
N LYS A 114 -2.90 20.08 -20.10
CA LYS A 114 -4.27 19.71 -20.47
C LYS A 114 -5.24 20.27 -19.44
N ASN A 115 -6.27 20.98 -19.87
CA ASN A 115 -7.25 21.61 -18.98
C ASN A 115 -6.61 22.45 -17.85
N ASN A 116 -5.61 23.25 -18.16
CA ASN A 116 -4.82 24.04 -17.21
C ASN A 116 -4.10 23.22 -16.12
N ARG A 117 -3.82 21.96 -16.35
CA ARG A 117 -3.03 21.08 -15.47
C ARG A 117 -1.78 20.65 -16.21
N THR A 118 -0.68 20.59 -15.48
CA THR A 118 0.61 20.12 -16.02
C THR A 118 0.74 18.64 -15.82
N TYR A 119 1.17 17.96 -16.87
CA TYR A 119 1.36 16.51 -16.90
C TYR A 119 2.77 16.16 -17.36
N LEU A 120 3.31 15.13 -16.77
CA LEU A 120 4.59 14.54 -17.12
C LEU A 120 4.37 13.06 -17.48
N PRO A 121 5.05 12.52 -18.48
CA PRO A 121 4.98 11.08 -18.76
C PRO A 121 5.44 10.25 -17.57
N ALA A 122 4.71 9.18 -17.23
CA ALA A 122 5.00 8.36 -16.06
C ALA A 122 6.46 7.88 -16.03
N ARG A 123 6.98 7.42 -17.16
CA ARG A 123 8.37 6.94 -17.25
C ARG A 123 9.39 8.00 -16.86
N ASP A 124 9.15 9.24 -17.25
CA ASP A 124 10.07 10.34 -16.99
C ASP A 124 10.04 10.78 -15.50
N PHE A 125 9.02 10.37 -14.74
CA PHE A 125 8.98 10.57 -13.31
C PHE A 125 10.10 9.82 -12.57
N SER A 126 10.52 8.66 -13.07
CA SER A 126 11.61 7.88 -12.43
C SER A 126 12.94 8.64 -12.40
N GLU A 127 13.16 9.54 -13.37
CA GLU A 127 14.36 10.38 -13.40
C GLU A 127 14.39 11.45 -12.29
N ILE A 128 13.22 11.73 -11.71
CA ILE A 128 13.04 12.82 -10.73
C ILE A 128 12.69 12.28 -9.34
N TYR A 129 11.80 11.27 -9.27
CA TYR A 129 11.09 10.94 -8.04
C TYR A 129 11.39 9.55 -7.48
N GLY A 130 12.18 8.72 -8.15
CA GLY A 130 12.50 7.37 -7.70
C GLY A 130 11.88 6.27 -8.57
N ALA A 131 11.53 5.13 -7.99
CA ALA A 131 11.07 3.98 -8.76
C ALA A 131 9.63 4.13 -9.25
N ILE A 132 9.38 3.71 -10.49
CA ILE A 132 8.05 3.68 -11.09
C ILE A 132 7.77 2.32 -11.71
N TYR A 133 6.59 1.81 -11.46
CA TYR A 133 6.08 0.59 -12.04
C TYR A 133 4.71 0.82 -12.70
N TRP A 134 4.54 0.25 -13.89
CA TRP A 134 3.29 0.24 -14.63
C TRP A 134 2.75 -1.18 -14.71
N GLU A 135 1.59 -1.40 -14.09
CA GLU A 135 0.86 -2.67 -14.18
C GLU A 135 -0.27 -2.53 -15.22
N LYS A 136 -0.15 -3.31 -16.28
CA LYS A 136 -1.01 -3.18 -17.47
C LYS A 136 -2.42 -3.70 -17.22
N ASP A 137 -2.59 -4.81 -16.52
CA ASP A 137 -3.88 -5.50 -16.42
C ASP A 137 -4.84 -4.75 -15.50
N SER A 138 -4.32 -4.10 -14.46
CA SER A 138 -5.08 -3.24 -13.55
C SER A 138 -5.05 -1.75 -13.95
N ASN A 139 -4.32 -1.41 -15.02
CA ASN A 139 -4.11 -0.03 -15.46
C ASN A 139 -3.59 0.88 -14.33
N THR A 140 -2.61 0.40 -13.56
CA THR A 140 -2.13 1.05 -12.35
C THR A 140 -0.68 1.49 -12.49
N VAL A 141 -0.39 2.76 -12.11
CA VAL A 141 0.96 3.26 -11.89
C VAL A 141 1.26 3.26 -10.40
N TRP A 142 2.37 2.67 -10.00
CA TRP A 142 2.93 2.84 -8.67
C TRP A 142 4.20 3.69 -8.75
N VAL A 143 4.20 4.81 -8.01
CA VAL A 143 5.36 5.68 -7.79
C VAL A 143 5.85 5.43 -6.38
N SER A 144 7.08 4.94 -6.23
CA SER A 144 7.67 4.67 -4.92
C SER A 144 8.92 5.51 -4.71
N GLN A 145 8.90 6.30 -3.65
CA GLN A 145 10.04 7.05 -3.14
C GLN A 145 10.26 6.64 -1.69
N THR A 146 11.14 5.70 -1.49
CA THR A 146 11.44 5.17 -0.15
C THR A 146 12.94 4.92 -0.02
N ASP A 147 13.48 5.13 1.19
CA ASP A 147 14.86 4.74 1.54
C ASP A 147 14.87 3.34 2.18
N GLN A 148 13.70 2.75 2.37
CA GLN A 148 13.51 1.43 2.95
C GLN A 148 12.79 0.51 1.96
N VAL A 149 12.80 -0.77 2.25
CA VAL A 149 12.00 -1.72 1.48
C VAL A 149 10.52 -1.49 1.77
N ASP A 150 9.72 -1.45 0.74
CA ASP A 150 8.28 -1.23 0.77
C ASP A 150 7.55 -2.23 -0.14
N TYR A 151 6.37 -2.68 0.25
CA TYR A 151 5.57 -3.66 -0.49
C TYR A 151 4.21 -3.08 -0.82
N GLN A 152 3.72 -3.42 -2.00
CA GLN A 152 2.42 -2.95 -2.48
C GLN A 152 1.75 -4.02 -3.35
N MET A 153 0.45 -4.21 -3.16
CA MET A 153 -0.36 -4.92 -4.13
C MET A 153 -0.67 -4.01 -5.32
N VAL A 154 -0.17 -4.36 -6.49
CA VAL A 154 -0.44 -3.64 -7.74
C VAL A 154 -1.20 -4.56 -8.68
N GLY A 155 -2.50 -4.37 -8.76
CA GLY A 155 -3.41 -5.34 -9.35
C GLY A 155 -3.42 -6.65 -8.54
N LYS A 156 -3.03 -7.76 -9.17
CA LYS A 156 -2.94 -9.08 -8.51
C LYS A 156 -1.51 -9.49 -8.14
N LYS A 157 -0.56 -8.57 -8.26
CA LYS A 157 0.84 -8.85 -8.04
C LYS A 157 1.33 -8.22 -6.75
N LEU A 158 2.12 -8.96 -5.99
CA LEU A 158 2.88 -8.41 -4.89
C LEU A 158 4.16 -7.81 -5.47
N MET A 159 4.31 -6.51 -5.28
CA MET A 159 5.47 -5.75 -5.74
C MET A 159 6.29 -5.29 -4.55
N ARG A 160 7.60 -5.21 -4.72
CA ARG A 160 8.57 -4.71 -3.74
C ARG A 160 9.34 -3.55 -4.35
N SER A 161 9.49 -2.47 -3.60
CA SER A 161 10.33 -1.33 -3.94
C SER A 161 11.48 -1.17 -2.93
N ASP A 162 12.64 -0.73 -3.42
CA ASP A 162 13.74 -0.22 -2.58
C ASP A 162 14.05 1.26 -2.90
N GLY A 163 13.09 1.95 -3.52
CA GLY A 163 13.20 3.34 -3.97
C GLY A 163 14.00 3.54 -5.26
N LYS A 164 14.73 2.54 -5.72
CA LYS A 164 15.51 2.56 -6.97
C LYS A 164 14.86 1.70 -8.05
N ALA A 165 14.29 0.59 -7.65
CA ALA A 165 13.63 -0.35 -8.52
C ALA A 165 12.36 -0.92 -7.86
N ILE A 166 11.39 -1.28 -8.69
CA ILE A 166 10.21 -2.02 -8.30
C ILE A 166 10.26 -3.37 -8.98
N VAL A 167 10.16 -4.44 -8.21
CA VAL A 167 10.20 -5.82 -8.69
C VAL A 167 9.01 -6.62 -8.20
N GLU A 168 8.56 -7.58 -9.01
CA GLU A 168 7.53 -8.53 -8.59
C GLU A 168 8.13 -9.57 -7.65
N VAL A 169 7.46 -9.83 -6.54
CA VAL A 169 7.86 -10.86 -5.57
C VAL A 169 6.95 -12.07 -5.75
N ALA A 170 7.55 -13.23 -6.04
CA ALA A 170 6.79 -14.45 -6.23
C ALA A 170 6.17 -14.93 -4.91
N VAL A 171 4.88 -15.24 -4.96
CA VAL A 171 4.14 -15.86 -3.84
C VAL A 171 4.27 -17.38 -3.97
N PRO A 172 4.48 -18.13 -2.88
CA PRO A 172 4.60 -19.59 -2.93
C PRO A 172 3.35 -20.28 -3.53
N GLU A 173 3.56 -21.42 -4.17
CA GLU A 173 2.46 -22.22 -4.70
C GLU A 173 1.47 -22.61 -3.59
N GLY A 174 0.18 -22.47 -3.86
CA GLY A 174 -0.90 -22.76 -2.91
C GLY A 174 -1.33 -21.58 -2.03
N TYR A 175 -0.65 -20.44 -2.14
CA TYR A 175 -1.04 -19.20 -1.46
C TYR A 175 -1.60 -18.20 -2.46
N GLU A 176 -2.83 -17.76 -2.24
CA GLU A 176 -3.40 -16.60 -2.95
C GLU A 176 -3.46 -15.42 -1.98
N ILE A 177 -2.82 -14.32 -2.36
CA ILE A 177 -2.98 -13.08 -1.61
C ILE A 177 -4.38 -12.54 -1.88
N PHE A 178 -5.15 -12.42 -0.83
CA PHE A 178 -6.54 -12.01 -0.93
C PHE A 178 -6.64 -10.48 -1.06
N ASN A 179 -7.01 -10.01 -2.24
CA ASN A 179 -7.25 -8.59 -2.52
C ASN A 179 -8.71 -8.40 -2.97
N ASP A 180 -9.62 -8.23 -2.02
CA ASP A 180 -11.07 -8.14 -2.26
C ASP A 180 -11.63 -6.72 -2.14
N ASN A 181 -10.79 -5.70 -2.16
CA ASN A 181 -11.12 -4.29 -1.91
C ASN A 181 -11.59 -3.98 -0.47
N LEU A 182 -11.46 -4.88 0.48
CA LEU A 182 -11.82 -4.65 1.89
C LEU A 182 -10.65 -4.13 2.73
N GLY A 183 -9.44 -4.11 2.19
CA GLY A 183 -8.24 -3.62 2.85
C GLY A 183 -6.95 -4.10 2.20
N ASP A 184 -5.82 -3.65 2.72
CA ASP A 184 -4.52 -4.13 2.29
C ASP A 184 -4.30 -5.55 2.84
N PRO A 185 -4.00 -6.55 1.99
CA PRO A 185 -3.72 -7.90 2.44
C PRO A 185 -2.38 -8.02 3.19
N ILE A 186 -1.49 -7.05 3.05
CA ILE A 186 -0.23 -6.96 3.79
C ILE A 186 -0.54 -6.33 5.14
N LEU A 187 -0.65 -7.17 6.16
CA LEU A 187 -1.10 -6.74 7.49
C LEU A 187 0.03 -6.13 8.32
N SER A 188 1.26 -6.55 8.08
CA SER A 188 2.46 -5.94 8.66
C SER A 188 3.73 -6.34 7.93
N GLU A 189 4.72 -5.47 8.05
CA GLU A 189 6.09 -5.64 7.57
C GLU A 189 7.06 -5.40 8.72
N ARG A 190 8.08 -6.23 8.81
CA ARG A 190 9.10 -6.07 9.86
C ARG A 190 10.45 -6.62 9.43
N GLU A 191 11.49 -5.81 9.59
CA GLU A 191 12.87 -6.29 9.50
C GLU A 191 13.33 -6.82 10.86
N ILE A 192 13.82 -8.05 10.89
CA ILE A 192 14.38 -8.71 12.07
C ILE A 192 15.72 -9.31 11.67
N ASN A 193 16.79 -8.87 12.32
CA ASN A 193 18.17 -9.34 12.06
C ASN A 193 18.60 -9.22 10.59
N GLY A 194 18.15 -8.16 9.88
CA GLY A 194 18.46 -7.94 8.47
C GLY A 194 17.64 -8.80 7.49
N VAL A 195 16.62 -9.49 7.97
CA VAL A 195 15.69 -10.28 7.17
C VAL A 195 14.32 -9.64 7.20
N GLN A 196 13.73 -9.45 6.03
CA GLN A 196 12.41 -8.88 5.90
C GLN A 196 11.33 -9.95 6.05
N TYR A 197 10.36 -9.67 6.92
CA TYR A 197 9.21 -10.53 7.18
C TYR A 197 7.92 -9.78 6.87
N LEU A 198 6.95 -10.50 6.29
CA LEU A 198 5.62 -10.01 5.98
C LEU A 198 4.58 -10.92 6.60
N VAL A 199 3.57 -10.33 7.21
CA VAL A 199 2.35 -11.04 7.59
C VAL A 199 1.26 -10.70 6.59
N ILE A 200 0.74 -11.72 5.92
CA ILE A 200 -0.17 -11.55 4.80
C ILE A 200 -1.45 -12.34 5.04
N ALA A 201 -2.59 -11.73 4.72
CA ALA A 201 -3.88 -12.40 4.67
C ALA A 201 -3.99 -13.21 3.37
N CYS A 202 -3.82 -14.52 3.47
CA CYS A 202 -3.92 -15.45 2.32
C CYS A 202 -5.29 -16.15 2.24
N ASN A 203 -6.28 -15.70 2.99
CA ASN A 203 -7.65 -16.22 2.91
C ASN A 203 -8.66 -15.15 3.37
N SER A 204 -9.90 -15.27 2.93
CA SER A 204 -10.98 -14.32 3.23
C SER A 204 -11.51 -14.39 4.67
N ASP A 205 -11.02 -15.32 5.48
CA ASP A 205 -11.52 -15.55 6.82
C ASP A 205 -10.53 -14.98 7.86
N LEU A 206 -10.76 -13.73 8.26
CA LEU A 206 -9.95 -13.01 9.24
C LEU A 206 -10.04 -13.61 10.66
N THR A 207 -10.84 -14.65 10.87
CA THR A 207 -10.90 -15.39 12.14
C THR A 207 -9.83 -16.49 12.22
N LYS A 208 -9.11 -16.74 11.14
CA LYS A 208 -8.02 -17.71 11.05
C LYS A 208 -6.67 -17.06 11.29
N PRO A 209 -5.65 -17.86 11.66
CA PRO A 209 -4.28 -17.41 11.65
C PRO A 209 -3.92 -16.79 10.29
N VAL A 210 -3.06 -15.77 10.33
CA VAL A 210 -2.49 -15.16 9.14
C VAL A 210 -1.12 -15.74 8.86
N SER A 211 -0.68 -15.71 7.61
CA SER A 211 0.55 -16.37 7.22
C SER A 211 1.75 -15.41 7.32
N LEU A 212 2.78 -15.86 8.01
CA LEU A 212 4.08 -15.18 8.10
C LEU A 212 5.00 -15.70 6.99
N PHE A 213 5.54 -14.78 6.24
CA PHE A 213 6.50 -15.05 5.17
C PHE A 213 7.83 -14.35 5.44
N ARG A 214 8.91 -14.91 4.91
CA ARG A 214 10.22 -14.30 4.80
C ARG A 214 10.47 -13.93 3.34
N ASP A 215 10.91 -12.69 3.06
CA ASP A 215 11.33 -12.28 1.73
C ASP A 215 12.83 -12.54 1.52
N ASN A 216 13.18 -13.25 0.45
CA ASN A 216 14.56 -13.45 0.03
C ASN A 216 15.01 -12.50 -1.10
N GLY A 217 14.21 -11.47 -1.40
CA GLY A 217 14.44 -10.47 -2.45
C GLY A 217 13.87 -10.85 -3.83
N LYS A 218 13.41 -12.11 -4.01
CA LYS A 218 12.81 -12.58 -5.27
C LYS A 218 11.50 -13.32 -5.06
N ALA A 219 11.34 -13.96 -3.92
CA ALA A 219 10.17 -14.75 -3.59
C ALA A 219 9.91 -14.70 -2.09
N LEU A 220 8.66 -14.86 -1.71
CA LEU A 220 8.28 -15.13 -0.34
C LEU A 220 8.52 -16.61 -0.03
N GLU A 221 9.03 -16.86 1.17
CA GLU A 221 9.15 -18.20 1.73
C GLU A 221 8.20 -18.28 2.94
N TYR A 222 7.28 -19.24 2.91
CA TYR A 222 6.39 -19.48 4.05
C TYR A 222 7.18 -19.88 5.28
N VAL A 223 6.89 -19.23 6.41
CA VAL A 223 7.55 -19.50 7.69
C VAL A 223 6.62 -20.30 8.59
N THR A 224 5.48 -19.73 8.94
CA THR A 224 4.44 -20.36 9.77
C THR A 224 3.18 -19.50 9.76
N ASP A 225 2.09 -20.01 10.35
CA ASP A 225 0.93 -19.19 10.67
C ASP A 225 1.11 -18.52 12.04
N VAL A 226 0.63 -17.27 12.16
CA VAL A 226 0.66 -16.51 13.41
C VAL A 226 -0.73 -15.94 13.71
N TYR A 227 -1.04 -15.74 15.00
CA TYR A 227 -2.34 -15.20 15.42
C TYR A 227 -2.35 -13.67 15.49
N SER A 228 -1.20 -13.03 15.46
CA SER A 228 -1.08 -11.56 15.48
C SER A 228 -0.13 -11.09 14.38
N ALA A 229 -0.60 -10.13 13.59
CA ALA A 229 0.24 -9.46 12.62
C ALA A 229 1.27 -8.52 13.26
N ALA A 230 0.95 -7.95 14.42
CA ALA A 230 1.77 -6.93 15.07
C ALA A 230 2.77 -7.49 16.10
N SER A 231 2.47 -8.66 16.67
CA SER A 231 3.19 -9.17 17.82
C SER A 231 3.82 -10.54 17.53
N PHE A 232 4.92 -10.49 16.80
CA PHE A 232 5.76 -11.66 16.52
C PHE A 232 7.26 -11.29 16.55
N TYR A 233 8.11 -12.28 16.77
CA TYR A 233 9.56 -12.21 16.63
C TYR A 233 10.10 -13.53 16.10
N VAL A 234 11.11 -13.47 15.24
CA VAL A 234 11.76 -14.63 14.65
C VAL A 234 13.22 -14.68 15.13
N ASP A 235 13.60 -15.78 15.78
CA ASP A 235 14.97 -16.05 16.24
C ASP A 235 15.42 -17.41 15.68
N ASP A 236 16.34 -17.38 14.73
CA ASP A 236 16.85 -18.57 14.01
C ASP A 236 15.73 -19.51 13.53
N ASN A 237 15.48 -20.56 14.31
CA ASN A 237 14.51 -21.61 13.99
C ASN A 237 13.25 -21.55 14.88
N VAL A 238 12.97 -20.43 15.51
CA VAL A 238 11.84 -20.27 16.42
C VAL A 238 11.07 -19.00 16.11
N VAL A 239 9.75 -19.10 16.05
CA VAL A 239 8.84 -17.95 15.96
C VAL A 239 8.12 -17.79 17.29
N TYR A 240 8.27 -16.63 17.89
CA TYR A 240 7.49 -16.18 19.04
C TYR A 240 6.35 -15.33 18.54
N HIS A 241 5.12 -15.62 18.93
CA HIS A 241 3.97 -14.81 18.55
C HIS A 241 2.88 -14.85 19.63
N THR A 242 1.99 -13.87 19.58
CA THR A 242 0.89 -13.75 20.57
C THR A 242 -0.46 -13.83 19.87
N ASP A 243 -1.55 -13.89 20.64
CA ASP A 243 -2.90 -13.68 20.09
C ASP A 243 -3.05 -12.28 19.52
N GLY A 244 -3.92 -12.13 18.54
CA GLY A 244 -4.36 -10.85 18.02
C GLY A 244 -5.13 -10.04 19.08
N LEU A 245 -5.37 -8.75 18.79
CA LEU A 245 -6.15 -7.88 19.66
C LEU A 245 -7.65 -8.26 19.74
N GLY A 246 -8.06 -9.26 18.96
CA GLY A 246 -9.44 -9.70 18.83
C GLY A 246 -10.26 -8.68 18.04
N ASN A 247 -10.64 -9.02 16.83
CA ASN A 247 -11.76 -8.36 16.19
C ASN A 247 -12.99 -9.20 16.51
N ASP A 248 -13.98 -8.56 17.09
CA ASP A 248 -15.30 -8.90 17.57
C ASP A 248 -16.11 -9.98 16.81
N GLY A 249 -15.48 -11.06 16.40
CA GLY A 249 -16.17 -12.24 15.88
C GLY A 249 -16.58 -13.18 17.02
N PRO A 250 -17.80 -13.68 17.08
CA PRO A 250 -18.32 -14.49 18.19
C PRO A 250 -17.68 -15.87 18.35
N SER A 251 -16.66 -16.20 17.58
CA SER A 251 -16.06 -17.55 17.55
C SER A 251 -14.55 -17.60 17.87
N TYR A 252 -13.88 -16.49 18.15
CA TYR A 252 -12.47 -16.47 18.50
C TYR A 252 -12.26 -15.99 19.94
N GLU A 253 -11.82 -16.90 20.80
CA GLU A 253 -11.47 -16.57 22.17
C GLU A 253 -10.04 -16.03 22.20
N VAL A 254 -9.90 -14.73 22.48
CA VAL A 254 -8.60 -14.07 22.62
C VAL A 254 -8.01 -14.34 24.00
N HIS A 255 -6.79 -14.85 24.02
CA HIS A 255 -6.03 -15.09 25.25
C HIS A 255 -4.94 -14.01 25.40
N PRO A 256 -5.20 -12.93 26.11
CA PRO A 256 -4.33 -11.74 26.11
C PRO A 256 -2.95 -11.96 26.73
N ASN A 257 -2.75 -13.02 27.46
CA ASN A 257 -1.53 -13.36 28.19
C ASN A 257 -0.81 -14.61 27.63
N ARG A 258 -1.21 -15.10 26.43
CA ARG A 258 -0.57 -16.25 25.79
C ARG A 258 0.56 -15.84 24.87
N LEU A 259 1.68 -16.52 25.04
CA LEU A 259 2.80 -16.55 24.12
C LEU A 259 2.87 -17.93 23.45
N TYR A 260 2.90 -17.94 22.14
CA TYR A 260 3.11 -19.11 21.32
C TYR A 260 4.57 -19.16 20.88
N VAL A 261 5.18 -20.32 20.96
CA VAL A 261 6.57 -20.57 20.57
C VAL A 261 6.55 -21.71 19.55
N THR A 262 6.69 -21.37 18.29
CA THR A 262 6.63 -22.31 17.17
C THR A 262 8.03 -22.65 16.67
N SER A 263 8.42 -23.90 16.71
CA SER A 263 9.71 -24.37 16.16
C SER A 263 9.62 -24.51 14.65
N LEU A 264 10.58 -23.89 13.93
CA LEU A 264 10.70 -23.96 12.48
C LEU A 264 11.56 -25.16 12.08
N GLY A 265 11.05 -26.35 12.12
CA GLY A 265 11.76 -27.57 11.76
C GLY A 265 10.80 -28.68 11.39
N GLU A 266 11.31 -29.90 11.21
CA GLU A 266 10.50 -31.04 10.81
C GLU A 266 9.32 -31.32 11.77
N SER A 267 9.41 -30.91 13.04
CA SER A 267 8.34 -31.08 14.02
C SER A 267 7.21 -30.06 13.92
N GLY A 268 7.50 -28.81 13.54
CA GLY A 268 6.51 -27.73 13.51
C GLY A 268 5.76 -27.53 14.85
N GLU A 269 6.37 -27.96 15.97
CA GLU A 269 5.71 -27.97 17.27
C GLU A 269 5.50 -26.55 17.80
N THR A 270 4.28 -26.27 18.25
CA THR A 270 3.94 -25.01 18.92
C THR A 270 3.71 -25.26 20.41
N LYS A 271 4.50 -24.61 21.26
CA LYS A 271 4.32 -24.59 22.72
C LYS A 271 3.59 -23.31 23.12
N VAL A 272 2.71 -23.42 24.12
CA VAL A 272 1.93 -22.29 24.64
C VAL A 272 2.36 -22.00 26.07
N TYR A 273 2.67 -20.74 26.34
CA TYR A 273 3.06 -20.25 27.67
C TYR A 273 2.03 -19.22 28.15
N GLU A 274 1.52 -19.40 29.36
CA GLU A 274 0.66 -18.43 30.03
C GLU A 274 1.54 -17.50 30.86
N LEU A 275 1.49 -16.20 30.54
CA LEU A 275 2.26 -15.17 31.23
C LEU A 275 1.41 -14.53 32.35
N ASP A 276 2.04 -13.90 33.30
CA ASP A 276 1.39 -13.16 34.38
C ASP A 276 1.02 -11.73 34.01
N PHE A 277 1.27 -11.34 32.77
CA PHE A 277 0.91 -10.03 32.21
C PHE A 277 0.30 -10.17 30.81
N ARG A 278 -0.32 -9.09 30.33
CA ARG A 278 -0.94 -9.02 29.02
C ARG A 278 0.15 -8.82 27.96
N VAL A 279 0.25 -9.72 26.97
CA VAL A 279 1.28 -9.71 25.93
C VAL A 279 0.75 -9.48 24.51
N ASN A 280 -0.53 -9.67 24.27
CA ASN A 280 -1.10 -9.64 22.91
C ASN A 280 -1.13 -8.26 22.20
N ASN A 281 -0.75 -7.20 22.90
CA ASN A 281 -0.60 -5.85 22.35
C ASN A 281 0.85 -5.33 22.48
N CYS A 282 1.78 -6.20 22.82
CA CYS A 282 3.18 -5.86 22.96
C CYS A 282 3.94 -6.09 21.66
N THR A 283 4.98 -5.32 21.45
CA THR A 283 6.00 -5.63 20.44
C THR A 283 7.00 -6.61 21.05
N LEU A 284 7.25 -7.72 20.36
CA LEU A 284 8.26 -8.69 20.78
C LEU A 284 9.61 -8.36 20.16
N ASP A 285 10.68 -8.49 20.96
CA ASP A 285 12.05 -8.29 20.49
C ASP A 285 13.04 -9.14 21.31
N MET A 286 14.27 -9.29 20.80
CA MET A 286 15.34 -10.00 21.53
C MET A 286 16.40 -9.01 21.99
N LYS A 287 16.65 -8.94 23.32
CA LYS A 287 17.70 -8.11 23.90
C LYS A 287 18.58 -8.95 24.82
N ASP A 288 19.87 -8.96 24.59
CA ASP A 288 20.85 -9.71 25.39
C ASP A 288 20.47 -11.21 25.55
N GLY A 289 19.90 -11.80 24.48
CA GLY A 289 19.47 -13.21 24.46
C GLY A 289 18.21 -13.51 25.26
N LYS A 290 17.46 -12.47 25.67
CA LYS A 290 16.16 -12.59 26.35
C LYS A 290 15.06 -12.04 25.47
N LEU A 291 13.91 -12.73 25.45
CA LEU A 291 12.72 -12.21 24.79
C LEU A 291 12.11 -11.11 25.65
N ILE A 292 11.89 -9.97 25.03
CA ILE A 292 11.31 -8.77 25.64
C ILE A 292 9.97 -8.50 25.00
N ALA A 293 8.95 -8.25 25.81
CA ALA A 293 7.67 -7.72 25.36
C ALA A 293 7.55 -6.26 25.78
N THR A 294 7.46 -5.34 24.82
CA THR A 294 7.29 -3.92 25.09
C THR A 294 5.83 -3.54 24.88
N ASP A 295 5.18 -3.06 25.92
CA ASP A 295 3.78 -2.64 25.88
C ASP A 295 3.60 -1.29 25.13
N PRO A 296 2.35 -0.88 24.76
CA PRO A 296 2.11 0.39 24.06
C PRO A 296 2.52 1.65 24.83
N LYS A 297 2.83 1.54 26.13
CA LYS A 297 3.32 2.63 26.95
C LYS A 297 4.85 2.67 27.01
N GLY A 298 5.53 1.72 26.34
CA GLY A 298 6.98 1.60 26.31
C GLY A 298 7.56 0.86 27.53
N VAL A 299 6.74 0.16 28.33
CA VAL A 299 7.22 -0.65 29.44
C VAL A 299 7.70 -2.00 28.92
N GLU A 300 8.92 -2.36 29.27
CA GLU A 300 9.54 -3.63 28.88
C GLU A 300 9.29 -4.70 29.95
N HIS A 301 8.83 -5.85 29.51
CA HIS A 301 8.64 -7.06 30.30
C HIS A 301 9.58 -8.13 29.79
N VAL A 302 10.47 -8.62 30.66
CA VAL A 302 11.36 -9.74 30.33
C VAL A 302 10.55 -11.03 30.43
N ILE A 303 10.59 -11.84 29.37
CA ILE A 303 9.94 -13.15 29.35
C ILE A 303 11.01 -14.22 29.65
N ASP A 304 11.03 -14.69 30.88
CA ASP A 304 11.96 -15.74 31.34
C ASP A 304 11.32 -17.13 31.30
N GLY A 305 12.15 -18.19 31.27
CA GLY A 305 11.69 -19.56 31.39
C GLY A 305 11.10 -20.19 30.12
N ILE A 306 11.24 -19.53 28.97
CA ILE A 306 10.86 -20.11 27.69
C ILE A 306 12.01 -21.05 27.26
N GLY A 307 11.74 -22.36 27.19
CA GLY A 307 12.68 -23.31 26.60
C GLY A 307 12.82 -23.07 25.10
N ARG A 308 14.06 -22.88 24.65
CA ARG A 308 14.42 -22.87 23.21
C ARG A 308 14.29 -24.27 22.63
#